data_7309837513e9efe93249da0333c8254a
#
_entry.id   7309837513e9efe93249da0333c8254a
#
_cell.length_a   1.000
_cell.length_b   1.000
_cell.length_c   1.000
_cell.angle_alpha   90.00
_cell.angle_beta   90.00
_cell.angle_gamma   90.00
#
_symmetry.space_group_name_H-M   'P 1'
#
loop_
_entity.id
_entity.type
_entity.pdbx_description
1 polymer ?
#
loop_
_entity_poly.entity_id
_entity_poly.type
_entity_poly.pdbx_seq_one_letter_code
_entity_poly.pdbx_strand_id
1 'polypeptide(L)'
;MNTKSNTDMNDDVTFYMQGWEPEGKPKALVCLIHGLGEHTGRYAHVGDALNKAGYALFGFDLRGHGQTGGPRGHFPSLDVVMQDIRQFVAFQKQNHPNIPVFLYGHSLGGLLTLSYVIKNPEGIKGVIVTGVALHSPLLEQKSKVAMVKVLGSLFPSMIIPTGLDPSTISRDPAVVQKYVNDPLVHDKSSLGLGKTTLDAVNQCFAHANNFSLPLLIMHGKMDRLTYPSGSEDFAKLVGETNKDVTLKLWEGLYHEIHNEPEQAEVFKVMIEWMDKRL
;
A
#
# COMPACT_ATOMS: atom_id res chain seq x y z
N MET A 1 4.40 -21.29 -5.01
CA MET A 1 3.16 -21.91 -4.52
C MET A 1 2.18 -20.81 -4.11
N ASN A 2 0.90 -20.90 -4.44
CA ASN A 2 -0.08 -19.87 -4.04
C ASN A 2 -0.89 -20.40 -2.85
N THR A 3 -0.84 -19.69 -1.72
CA THR A 3 -1.53 -20.04 -0.49
C THR A 3 -2.65 -19.04 -0.18
N LYS A 4 -3.77 -19.51 0.34
CA LYS A 4 -4.90 -18.69 0.75
C LYS A 4 -5.35 -19.12 2.13
N SER A 5 -5.61 -18.16 3.01
CA SER A 5 -6.10 -18.44 4.36
C SER A 5 -7.04 -17.35 4.86
N ASN A 6 -7.92 -17.72 5.77
CA ASN A 6 -8.73 -16.79 6.54
C ASN A 6 -8.24 -16.84 8.00
N THR A 7 -8.04 -15.68 8.59
CA THR A 7 -7.50 -15.56 9.95
C THR A 7 -8.24 -14.47 10.72
N ASP A 8 -8.71 -14.80 11.91
CA ASP A 8 -9.28 -13.81 12.82
C ASP A 8 -8.13 -13.06 13.48
N MET A 9 -8.00 -11.79 13.20
CA MET A 9 -6.89 -10.97 13.71
C MET A 9 -7.36 -9.91 14.71
N ASN A 10 -8.49 -9.24 14.48
CA ASN A 10 -8.90 -8.10 15.31
C ASN A 10 -10.40 -7.82 15.19
N ASP A 11 -11.06 -7.45 16.29
CA ASP A 11 -12.45 -6.98 16.34
C ASP A 11 -13.48 -7.86 15.59
N ASP A 12 -13.40 -9.18 15.72
CA ASP A 12 -14.27 -10.16 15.04
C ASP A 12 -14.26 -10.06 13.50
N VAL A 13 -13.25 -9.42 12.91
CA VAL A 13 -13.06 -9.37 11.46
C VAL A 13 -12.16 -10.51 11.02
N THR A 14 -12.70 -11.40 10.20
CA THR A 14 -11.92 -12.44 9.52
C THR A 14 -11.20 -11.85 8.32
N PHE A 15 -9.86 -11.88 8.34
CA PHE A 15 -9.03 -11.38 7.28
C PHE A 15 -8.67 -12.45 6.26
N TYR A 16 -8.87 -12.14 5.00
CA TYR A 16 -8.38 -12.95 3.90
C TYR A 16 -6.91 -12.62 3.63
N MET A 17 -6.08 -13.66 3.60
CA MET A 17 -4.66 -13.55 3.27
C MET A 17 -4.33 -14.36 2.02
N GLN A 18 -3.37 -13.90 1.24
CA GLN A 18 -2.85 -14.59 0.08
C GLN A 18 -1.33 -14.51 0.04
N GLY A 19 -0.68 -15.63 -0.33
CA GLY A 19 0.76 -15.72 -0.43
C GLY A 19 1.20 -16.38 -1.73
N TRP A 20 2.31 -15.93 -2.26
CA TRP A 20 3.03 -16.49 -3.41
C TRP A 20 4.46 -16.78 -2.94
N GLU A 21 4.83 -18.06 -2.95
CA GLU A 21 6.09 -18.52 -2.43
C GLU A 21 6.94 -19.15 -3.55
N PRO A 22 8.26 -18.88 -3.58
CA PRO A 22 9.19 -19.54 -4.50
C PRO A 22 9.37 -21.01 -4.10
N GLU A 23 9.99 -21.78 -4.97
CA GLU A 23 10.46 -23.12 -4.61
C GLU A 23 11.59 -23.00 -3.58
N GLY A 24 11.46 -23.72 -2.47
CA GLY A 24 12.43 -23.71 -1.37
C GLY A 24 12.32 -22.51 -0.43
N LYS A 25 13.38 -22.28 0.35
CA LYS A 25 13.41 -21.22 1.36
C LYS A 25 13.55 -19.84 0.69
N PRO A 26 12.65 -18.87 0.94
CA PRO A 26 12.76 -17.54 0.36
C PRO A 26 13.96 -16.76 0.92
N LYS A 27 14.56 -15.89 0.11
CA LYS A 27 15.60 -14.93 0.53
C LYS A 27 15.05 -13.93 1.55
N ALA A 28 13.83 -13.43 1.30
CA ALA A 28 13.10 -12.55 2.20
C ALA A 28 11.59 -12.65 1.92
N LEU A 29 10.80 -12.17 2.88
CA LEU A 29 9.37 -11.94 2.74
C LEU A 29 9.13 -10.51 2.28
N VAL A 30 8.18 -10.32 1.38
CA VAL A 30 7.62 -9.02 1.03
C VAL A 30 6.17 -9.00 1.51
N CYS A 31 5.86 -8.19 2.52
CA CYS A 31 4.53 -8.02 3.07
C CYS A 31 3.82 -6.88 2.33
N LEU A 32 2.79 -7.21 1.57
CA LEU A 32 2.02 -6.30 0.73
C LEU A 32 0.84 -5.68 1.48
N ILE A 33 0.71 -4.37 1.37
CA ILE A 33 -0.46 -3.58 1.75
C ILE A 33 -1.02 -2.91 0.49
N HIS A 34 -2.19 -3.35 0.02
CA HIS A 34 -2.81 -2.90 -1.22
C HIS A 34 -3.51 -1.54 -1.10
N GLY A 35 -3.96 -0.98 -2.22
CA GLY A 35 -4.59 0.34 -2.33
C GLY A 35 -6.09 0.38 -1.99
N LEU A 36 -6.69 1.56 -2.14
CA LEU A 36 -8.12 1.79 -1.93
C LEU A 36 -8.96 1.09 -3.00
N GLY A 37 -10.02 0.41 -2.57
CA GLY A 37 -11.02 -0.18 -3.45
C GLY A 37 -10.58 -1.42 -4.21
N GLU A 38 -9.37 -1.92 -3.95
CA GLU A 38 -8.79 -3.11 -4.58
C GLU A 38 -8.55 -4.26 -3.59
N HIS A 39 -7.74 -5.26 -3.96
CA HIS A 39 -7.45 -6.43 -3.14
C HIS A 39 -6.15 -7.14 -3.57
N THR A 40 -5.62 -8.01 -2.71
CA THR A 40 -4.36 -8.75 -2.92
C THR A 40 -4.33 -9.60 -4.20
N GLY A 41 -5.47 -10.13 -4.63
CA GLY A 41 -5.56 -10.98 -5.83
C GLY A 41 -5.07 -10.30 -7.12
N ARG A 42 -5.03 -8.97 -7.15
CA ARG A 42 -4.53 -8.18 -8.29
C ARG A 42 -3.01 -8.17 -8.40
N TYR A 43 -2.31 -8.73 -7.41
CA TYR A 43 -0.83 -8.75 -7.33
C TYR A 43 -0.21 -10.10 -7.69
N ALA A 44 -0.94 -11.04 -8.28
CA ALA A 44 -0.43 -12.37 -8.64
C ALA A 44 0.84 -12.30 -9.51
N HIS A 45 0.85 -11.42 -10.52
CA HIS A 45 2.00 -11.22 -11.42
C HIS A 45 3.22 -10.58 -10.71
N VAL A 46 2.99 -9.74 -9.69
CA VAL A 46 4.05 -9.23 -8.80
C VAL A 46 4.63 -10.38 -7.99
N GLY A 47 3.77 -11.25 -7.43
CA GLY A 47 4.18 -12.46 -6.74
C GLY A 47 5.02 -13.38 -7.62
N ASP A 48 4.60 -13.61 -8.86
CA ASP A 48 5.33 -14.43 -9.83
C ASP A 48 6.71 -13.85 -10.16
N ALA A 49 6.81 -12.52 -10.32
CA ALA A 49 8.08 -11.86 -10.60
C ALA A 49 9.03 -11.95 -9.39
N LEU A 50 8.53 -11.71 -8.19
CA LEU A 50 9.30 -11.81 -6.95
C LEU A 50 9.74 -13.25 -6.67
N ASN A 51 8.87 -14.24 -6.91
CA ASN A 51 9.21 -15.66 -6.72
C ASN A 51 10.34 -16.12 -7.64
N LYS A 52 10.36 -15.70 -8.91
CA LYS A 52 11.45 -15.97 -9.84
C LYS A 52 12.79 -15.43 -9.35
N ALA A 53 12.77 -14.36 -8.55
CA ALA A 53 13.94 -13.77 -7.92
C ALA A 53 14.25 -14.35 -6.52
N GLY A 54 13.45 -15.31 -6.03
CA GLY A 54 13.64 -15.98 -4.75
C GLY A 54 13.01 -15.27 -3.54
N TYR A 55 12.09 -14.34 -3.75
CA TYR A 55 11.32 -13.66 -2.70
C TYR A 55 9.93 -14.28 -2.56
N ALA A 56 9.38 -14.32 -1.35
CA ALA A 56 7.98 -14.63 -1.12
C ALA A 56 7.17 -13.33 -1.01
N LEU A 57 6.00 -13.26 -1.63
CA LEU A 57 5.05 -12.16 -1.47
C LEU A 57 3.86 -12.66 -0.64
N PHE A 58 3.53 -11.94 0.43
CA PHE A 58 2.33 -12.16 1.22
C PHE A 58 1.54 -10.86 1.31
N GLY A 59 0.23 -10.94 1.17
CA GLY A 59 -0.68 -9.83 1.34
C GLY A 59 -1.93 -10.24 2.11
N PHE A 60 -2.63 -9.26 2.66
CA PHE A 60 -3.96 -9.45 3.22
C PHE A 60 -4.90 -8.40 2.62
N ASP A 61 -6.16 -8.78 2.44
CA ASP A 61 -7.16 -7.81 2.04
C ASP A 61 -7.49 -6.91 3.23
N LEU A 62 -7.32 -5.59 3.06
CA LEU A 62 -7.64 -4.61 4.10
C LEU A 62 -9.09 -4.75 4.55
N ARG A 63 -9.40 -4.41 5.82
CA ARG A 63 -10.79 -4.44 6.29
C ARG A 63 -11.73 -3.69 5.34
N GLY A 64 -12.89 -4.28 5.05
CA GLY A 64 -13.84 -3.73 4.09
C GLY A 64 -13.39 -3.76 2.63
N HIS A 65 -12.34 -4.52 2.30
CA HIS A 65 -11.84 -4.70 0.93
C HIS A 65 -11.77 -6.19 0.56
N GLY A 66 -11.77 -6.47 -0.74
CA GLY A 66 -11.60 -7.81 -1.26
C GLY A 66 -12.52 -8.84 -0.59
N GLN A 67 -11.93 -9.89 -0.05
CA GLN A 67 -12.62 -10.97 0.67
C GLN A 67 -12.64 -10.80 2.21
N THR A 68 -11.94 -9.79 2.73
CA THR A 68 -11.98 -9.45 4.15
C THR A 68 -13.33 -8.85 4.54
N GLY A 69 -13.80 -9.19 5.73
CA GLY A 69 -15.06 -8.72 6.29
C GLY A 69 -15.12 -7.22 6.57
N GLY A 70 -16.29 -6.79 7.02
CA GLY A 70 -16.59 -5.40 7.36
C GLY A 70 -17.29 -4.61 6.25
N PRO A 71 -17.81 -3.41 6.57
CA PRO A 71 -18.47 -2.55 5.58
C PRO A 71 -17.49 -2.08 4.52
N ARG A 72 -17.89 -2.16 3.24
CA ARG A 72 -17.02 -1.82 2.10
C ARG A 72 -16.48 -0.40 2.17
N GLY A 73 -15.14 -0.29 2.07
CA GLY A 73 -14.44 0.99 2.11
C GLY A 73 -14.50 1.69 3.46
N HIS A 74 -14.66 0.96 4.57
CA HIS A 74 -14.74 1.55 5.90
C HIS A 74 -13.52 1.21 6.76
N PHE A 75 -12.90 2.25 7.32
CA PHE A 75 -11.93 2.15 8.40
C PHE A 75 -12.51 2.83 9.66
N PRO A 76 -12.52 2.14 10.81
CA PRO A 76 -12.97 2.76 12.07
C PRO A 76 -12.05 3.89 12.52
N SER A 77 -10.73 3.69 12.46
CA SER A 77 -9.70 4.67 12.80
C SER A 77 -8.34 4.26 12.23
N LEU A 78 -7.38 5.19 12.24
CA LEU A 78 -5.99 4.90 11.87
C LEU A 78 -5.37 3.84 12.79
N ASP A 79 -5.61 3.93 14.11
CA ASP A 79 -5.02 2.99 15.07
C ASP A 79 -5.48 1.55 14.85
N VAL A 80 -6.77 1.35 14.50
CA VAL A 80 -7.30 0.02 14.17
C VAL A 80 -6.59 -0.55 12.95
N VAL A 81 -6.45 0.24 11.87
CA VAL A 81 -5.75 -0.24 10.66
C VAL A 81 -4.27 -0.48 10.91
N MET A 82 -3.62 0.34 11.73
CA MET A 82 -2.23 0.11 12.15
C MET A 82 -2.08 -1.19 12.95
N GLN A 83 -3.08 -1.54 13.75
CA GLN A 83 -3.12 -2.81 14.48
C GLN A 83 -3.30 -4.00 13.53
N ASP A 84 -4.17 -3.89 12.52
CA ASP A 84 -4.33 -4.92 11.49
C ASP A 84 -2.99 -5.21 10.78
N ILE A 85 -2.29 -4.15 10.35
CA ILE A 85 -0.97 -4.28 9.70
C ILE A 85 0.05 -4.93 10.65
N ARG A 86 0.07 -4.51 11.92
CA ARG A 86 0.96 -5.08 12.94
C ARG A 86 0.72 -6.58 13.10
N GLN A 87 -0.52 -7.01 13.21
CA GLN A 87 -0.88 -8.42 13.38
C GLN A 87 -0.51 -9.23 12.14
N PHE A 88 -0.77 -8.70 10.94
CA PHE A 88 -0.37 -9.33 9.69
C PHE A 88 1.16 -9.52 9.60
N VAL A 89 1.93 -8.48 9.87
CA VAL A 89 3.41 -8.56 9.86
C VAL A 89 3.92 -9.54 10.92
N ALA A 90 3.36 -9.51 12.12
CA ALA A 90 3.71 -10.42 13.20
C ALA A 90 3.41 -11.89 12.84
N PHE A 91 2.23 -12.13 12.23
CA PHE A 91 1.83 -13.46 11.74
C PHE A 91 2.83 -13.99 10.71
N GLN A 92 3.24 -13.17 9.73
CA GLN A 92 4.22 -13.60 8.72
C GLN A 92 5.59 -13.89 9.36
N LYS A 93 6.05 -13.06 10.30
CA LYS A 93 7.32 -13.28 11.01
C LYS A 93 7.29 -14.55 11.87
N GLN A 94 6.16 -14.87 12.49
CA GLN A 94 5.99 -16.07 13.28
C GLN A 94 6.02 -17.35 12.44
N ASN A 95 5.38 -17.34 11.27
CA ASN A 95 5.32 -18.48 10.37
C ASN A 95 6.63 -18.67 9.56
N HIS A 96 7.46 -17.63 9.45
CA HIS A 96 8.70 -17.64 8.70
C HIS A 96 9.88 -17.12 9.58
N PRO A 97 10.24 -17.82 10.65
CA PRO A 97 11.27 -17.36 11.57
C PRO A 97 12.61 -17.20 10.86
N ASN A 98 13.33 -16.14 11.23
CA ASN A 98 14.67 -15.83 10.70
C ASN A 98 14.72 -15.52 9.19
N ILE A 99 13.60 -15.19 8.57
CA ILE A 99 13.54 -14.65 7.20
C ILE A 99 13.44 -13.12 7.28
N PRO A 100 14.31 -12.37 6.58
CA PRO A 100 14.20 -10.90 6.50
C PRO A 100 12.84 -10.48 5.93
N VAL A 101 12.29 -9.36 6.42
CA VAL A 101 10.97 -8.85 6.00
C VAL A 101 11.12 -7.48 5.39
N PHE A 102 10.61 -7.30 4.17
CA PHE A 102 10.36 -6.01 3.54
C PHE A 102 8.86 -5.71 3.54
N LEU A 103 8.49 -4.44 3.63
CA LEU A 103 7.11 -4.02 3.42
C LEU A 103 6.98 -3.41 2.02
N TYR A 104 5.89 -3.74 1.33
CA TYR A 104 5.51 -3.14 0.06
C TYR A 104 4.11 -2.56 0.16
N GLY A 105 3.96 -1.26 -0.07
CA GLY A 105 2.67 -0.58 -0.05
C GLY A 105 2.37 0.13 -1.37
N HIS A 106 1.12 0.01 -1.85
CA HIS A 106 0.66 0.73 -3.03
C HIS A 106 -0.43 1.74 -2.67
N SER A 107 -0.35 2.95 -3.21
CA SER A 107 -1.39 3.99 -3.08
C SER A 107 -1.75 4.27 -1.61
N LEU A 108 -3.01 4.07 -1.19
CA LEU A 108 -3.43 4.11 0.20
C LEU A 108 -2.60 3.15 1.07
N GLY A 109 -2.35 1.92 0.60
CA GLY A 109 -1.49 0.95 1.28
C GLY A 109 -0.06 1.45 1.45
N GLY A 110 0.46 2.22 0.48
CA GLY A 110 1.74 2.90 0.59
C GLY A 110 1.76 3.92 1.72
N LEU A 111 0.74 4.76 1.80
CA LEU A 111 0.57 5.72 2.90
C LEU A 111 0.47 5.03 4.26
N LEU A 112 -0.33 3.97 4.36
CA LEU A 112 -0.47 3.19 5.59
C LEU A 112 0.85 2.51 5.98
N THR A 113 1.61 2.01 5.02
CA THR A 113 2.95 1.42 5.24
C THR A 113 3.93 2.45 5.80
N LEU A 114 4.02 3.64 5.22
CA LEU A 114 4.86 4.72 5.73
C LEU A 114 4.45 5.11 7.16
N SER A 115 3.14 5.32 7.37
CA SER A 115 2.58 5.67 8.68
C SER A 115 2.87 4.60 9.75
N TYR A 116 2.80 3.32 9.37
CA TYR A 116 3.11 2.19 10.25
C TYR A 116 4.58 2.16 10.65
N VAL A 117 5.49 2.26 9.69
CA VAL A 117 6.94 2.11 9.90
C VAL A 117 7.53 3.26 10.71
N ILE A 118 7.04 4.48 10.58
CA ILE A 118 7.47 5.62 11.40
C ILE A 118 7.39 5.30 12.90
N LYS A 119 6.42 4.47 13.31
CA LYS A 119 6.22 4.08 14.73
C LYS A 119 6.71 2.67 15.05
N ASN A 120 6.86 1.79 14.06
CA ASN A 120 7.13 0.36 14.25
C ASN A 120 8.19 -0.14 13.25
N PRO A 121 9.44 0.34 13.32
CA PRO A 121 10.49 -0.06 12.38
C PRO A 121 11.10 -1.44 12.68
N GLU A 122 10.88 -2.01 13.88
CA GLU A 122 11.62 -3.16 14.39
C GLU A 122 11.39 -4.43 13.55
N GLY A 123 12.51 -5.02 13.15
CA GLY A 123 12.53 -6.30 12.41
C GLY A 123 12.00 -6.18 10.97
N ILE A 124 11.99 -4.96 10.40
CA ILE A 124 11.73 -4.66 9.01
C ILE A 124 13.07 -4.27 8.36
N LYS A 125 13.38 -4.87 7.22
CA LYS A 125 14.66 -4.69 6.53
C LYS A 125 14.67 -3.46 5.61
N GLY A 126 13.49 -3.10 5.10
CA GLY A 126 13.31 -1.95 4.22
C GLY A 126 11.86 -1.82 3.75
N VAL A 127 11.55 -0.70 3.15
CA VAL A 127 10.20 -0.32 2.73
C VAL A 127 10.20 0.09 1.26
N ILE A 128 9.22 -0.42 0.52
CA ILE A 128 8.96 -0.06 -0.87
C ILE A 128 7.55 0.53 -0.93
N VAL A 129 7.38 1.69 -1.56
CA VAL A 129 6.06 2.25 -1.82
C VAL A 129 5.93 2.68 -3.28
N THR A 130 4.74 2.46 -3.87
CA THR A 130 4.42 2.85 -5.24
C THR A 130 3.15 3.70 -5.28
N GLY A 131 3.13 4.78 -6.08
CA GLY A 131 1.96 5.64 -6.25
C GLY A 131 1.38 6.12 -4.92
N VAL A 132 2.22 6.44 -3.94
CA VAL A 132 1.79 6.65 -2.55
C VAL A 132 0.86 7.85 -2.39
N ALA A 133 -0.22 7.68 -1.61
CA ALA A 133 -1.31 8.65 -1.45
C ALA A 133 -0.96 9.79 -0.45
N LEU A 134 0.17 10.47 -0.68
CA LEU A 134 0.62 11.61 0.13
C LEU A 134 0.06 12.95 -0.35
N HIS A 135 -0.07 13.14 -1.68
CA HIS A 135 -0.79 14.25 -2.29
C HIS A 135 -1.85 13.73 -3.26
N SER A 136 -3.00 14.40 -3.33
CA SER A 136 -4.10 14.03 -4.24
C SER A 136 -5.01 15.22 -4.51
N PRO A 137 -5.85 15.18 -5.57
CA PRO A 137 -6.83 16.24 -5.84
C PRO A 137 -7.76 16.55 -4.67
N LEU A 138 -8.06 15.56 -3.83
CA LEU A 138 -8.89 15.75 -2.64
C LEU A 138 -8.18 16.64 -1.61
N LEU A 139 -6.87 16.42 -1.40
CA LEU A 139 -6.08 17.14 -0.39
C LEU A 139 -5.89 18.62 -0.76
N GLU A 140 -5.96 18.99 -2.04
CA GLU A 140 -5.91 20.38 -2.49
C GLU A 140 -7.20 21.16 -2.17
N GLN A 141 -8.32 20.45 -2.00
CA GLN A 141 -9.63 21.05 -1.77
C GLN A 141 -9.88 21.30 -0.27
N LYS A 142 -9.33 22.38 0.28
CA LYS A 142 -9.37 22.71 1.73
C LYS A 142 -10.76 22.61 2.36
N SER A 143 -11.82 23.01 1.64
CA SER A 143 -13.20 22.90 2.12
C SER A 143 -13.66 21.45 2.28
N LYS A 144 -13.33 20.58 1.31
CA LYS A 144 -13.63 19.14 1.40
C LYS A 144 -12.81 18.47 2.50
N VAL A 145 -11.53 18.82 2.65
CA VAL A 145 -10.68 18.34 3.75
C VAL A 145 -11.29 18.69 5.11
N ALA A 146 -11.72 19.95 5.30
CA ALA A 146 -12.38 20.38 6.54
C ALA A 146 -13.68 19.61 6.77
N MET A 147 -14.50 19.43 5.74
CA MET A 147 -15.74 18.65 5.80
C MET A 147 -15.46 17.19 6.19
N VAL A 148 -14.50 16.52 5.56
CA VAL A 148 -14.13 15.14 5.87
C VAL A 148 -13.64 15.00 7.32
N LYS A 149 -12.85 15.95 7.84
CA LYS A 149 -12.39 15.96 9.23
C LYS A 149 -13.56 16.02 10.22
N VAL A 150 -14.52 16.92 9.98
CA VAL A 150 -15.69 17.11 10.88
C VAL A 150 -16.65 15.95 10.74
N LEU A 151 -17.15 15.69 9.53
CA LEU A 151 -18.15 14.66 9.29
C LEU A 151 -17.59 13.25 9.48
N GLY A 152 -16.32 13.02 9.20
CA GLY A 152 -15.66 11.74 9.47
C GLY A 152 -15.53 11.41 10.95
N SER A 153 -15.56 12.43 11.82
CA SER A 153 -15.62 12.23 13.27
C SER A 153 -17.05 11.99 13.78
N LEU A 154 -18.06 12.62 13.15
CA LEU A 154 -19.46 12.51 13.57
C LEU A 154 -20.17 11.31 12.93
N PHE A 155 -19.86 10.99 11.69
CA PHE A 155 -20.51 9.96 10.88
C PHE A 155 -19.48 9.07 10.18
N PRO A 156 -18.58 8.39 10.92
CA PRO A 156 -17.44 7.67 10.32
C PRO A 156 -17.85 6.54 9.38
N SER A 157 -19.00 5.91 9.60
CA SER A 157 -19.51 4.80 8.77
C SER A 157 -20.28 5.25 7.52
N MET A 158 -20.51 6.57 7.32
CA MET A 158 -21.20 7.06 6.14
C MET A 158 -20.36 6.78 4.90
N ILE A 159 -20.89 6.00 3.97
CA ILE A 159 -20.23 5.62 2.71
C ILE A 159 -20.56 6.63 1.61
N ILE A 160 -19.54 7.02 0.88
CA ILE A 160 -19.63 7.87 -0.32
C ILE A 160 -18.85 7.22 -1.47
N PRO A 161 -19.20 7.48 -2.73
CA PRO A 161 -18.37 7.10 -3.87
C PRO A 161 -17.00 7.78 -3.79
N THR A 162 -15.94 7.07 -4.19
CA THR A 162 -14.58 7.65 -4.23
C THR A 162 -14.44 8.68 -5.35
N GLY A 163 -15.16 8.49 -6.45
CA GLY A 163 -15.06 9.32 -7.65
C GLY A 163 -13.73 9.14 -8.40
N LEU A 164 -13.00 8.06 -8.12
CA LEU A 164 -11.78 7.73 -8.86
C LEU A 164 -12.12 7.28 -10.28
N ASP A 165 -11.39 7.81 -11.26
CA ASP A 165 -11.52 7.41 -12.66
C ASP A 165 -10.66 6.18 -12.94
N PRO A 166 -11.26 5.00 -13.21
CA PRO A 166 -10.48 3.78 -13.47
C PRO A 166 -9.55 3.88 -14.68
N SER A 167 -9.82 4.78 -15.63
CA SER A 167 -8.98 4.96 -16.82
C SER A 167 -7.59 5.53 -16.50
N THR A 168 -7.41 6.03 -15.27
CA THR A 168 -6.16 6.66 -14.81
C THR A 168 -5.24 5.73 -14.03
N ILE A 169 -5.66 4.46 -13.79
CA ILE A 169 -4.82 3.50 -13.04
C ILE A 169 -3.63 2.99 -13.87
N SER A 170 -3.83 2.74 -15.17
CA SER A 170 -2.81 2.25 -16.11
C SER A 170 -3.13 2.71 -17.53
N ARG A 171 -2.09 2.81 -18.36
CA ARG A 171 -2.21 3.04 -19.82
C ARG A 171 -2.68 1.79 -20.58
N ASP A 172 -2.57 0.60 -19.95
CA ASP A 172 -3.03 -0.64 -20.57
C ASP A 172 -4.56 -0.79 -20.42
N PRO A 173 -5.34 -0.72 -21.53
CA PRO A 173 -6.78 -0.87 -21.48
C PRO A 173 -7.26 -2.22 -20.91
N ALA A 174 -6.44 -3.28 -21.08
CA ALA A 174 -6.78 -4.60 -20.56
C ALA A 174 -6.71 -4.63 -19.02
N VAL A 175 -5.77 -3.90 -18.42
CA VAL A 175 -5.70 -3.69 -16.97
C VAL A 175 -6.92 -2.94 -16.46
N VAL A 176 -7.28 -1.83 -17.13
CA VAL A 176 -8.46 -1.03 -16.78
C VAL A 176 -9.75 -1.88 -16.87
N GLN A 177 -9.88 -2.67 -17.94
CA GLN A 177 -11.07 -3.52 -18.13
C GLN A 177 -11.16 -4.62 -17.05
N LYS A 178 -10.03 -5.23 -16.66
CA LYS A 178 -9.98 -6.19 -15.54
C LYS A 178 -10.40 -5.55 -14.23
N TYR A 179 -9.89 -4.35 -13.94
CA TYR A 179 -10.25 -3.59 -12.74
C TYR A 179 -11.76 -3.30 -12.67
N VAL A 180 -12.34 -2.79 -13.75
CA VAL A 180 -13.78 -2.42 -13.82
C VAL A 180 -14.68 -3.66 -13.68
N ASN A 181 -14.26 -4.80 -14.21
CA ASN A 181 -15.04 -6.04 -14.20
C ASN A 181 -14.80 -6.91 -12.96
N ASP A 182 -13.88 -6.52 -12.08
CA ASP A 182 -13.57 -7.32 -10.89
C ASP A 182 -14.64 -7.11 -9.80
N PRO A 183 -15.36 -8.16 -9.39
CA PRO A 183 -16.43 -8.05 -8.39
C PRO A 183 -15.91 -7.73 -6.98
N LEU A 184 -14.61 -7.87 -6.72
CA LEU A 184 -13.99 -7.56 -5.44
C LEU A 184 -13.48 -6.11 -5.39
N VAL A 185 -13.41 -5.44 -6.54
CA VAL A 185 -13.11 -4.00 -6.64
C VAL A 185 -14.37 -3.18 -6.32
N HIS A 186 -14.20 -2.06 -5.64
CA HIS A 186 -15.30 -1.16 -5.34
C HIS A 186 -14.88 0.31 -5.33
N ASP A 187 -15.84 1.20 -5.60
CA ASP A 187 -15.69 2.66 -5.61
C ASP A 187 -16.14 3.34 -4.29
N LYS A 188 -16.17 2.60 -3.19
CA LYS A 188 -16.73 3.06 -1.91
C LYS A 188 -15.64 3.52 -0.97
N SER A 189 -15.88 4.64 -0.28
CA SER A 189 -15.08 5.13 0.84
C SER A 189 -15.98 5.66 1.93
N SER A 190 -15.73 5.31 3.18
CA SER A 190 -16.40 5.95 4.30
C SER A 190 -15.75 7.30 4.63
N LEU A 191 -16.50 8.17 5.29
CA LEU A 191 -15.93 9.40 5.85
C LEU A 191 -14.86 9.09 6.89
N GLY A 192 -14.98 7.98 7.63
CA GLY A 192 -13.97 7.46 8.54
C GLY A 192 -12.67 7.07 7.83
N LEU A 193 -12.75 6.36 6.68
CA LEU A 193 -11.59 6.07 5.85
C LEU A 193 -10.95 7.36 5.34
N GLY A 194 -11.74 8.30 4.84
CA GLY A 194 -11.24 9.61 4.41
C GLY A 194 -10.50 10.35 5.52
N LYS A 195 -11.07 10.39 6.73
CA LYS A 195 -10.41 10.97 7.91
C LYS A 195 -9.12 10.22 8.26
N THR A 196 -9.15 8.89 8.28
CA THR A 196 -7.97 8.04 8.52
C THR A 196 -6.85 8.35 7.53
N THR A 197 -7.19 8.53 6.25
CA THR A 197 -6.23 8.93 5.21
C THR A 197 -5.59 10.29 5.52
N LEU A 198 -6.41 11.29 5.88
CA LEU A 198 -5.91 12.61 6.28
C LEU A 198 -5.00 12.56 7.51
N ASP A 199 -5.37 11.77 8.52
CA ASP A 199 -4.58 11.59 9.73
C ASP A 199 -3.23 10.92 9.43
N ALA A 200 -3.22 9.91 8.54
CA ALA A 200 -2.01 9.23 8.08
C ALA A 200 -1.08 10.17 7.29
N VAL A 201 -1.62 10.99 6.37
CA VAL A 201 -0.83 12.00 5.62
C VAL A 201 -0.17 12.99 6.60
N ASN A 202 -0.96 13.54 7.53
CA ASN A 202 -0.43 14.48 8.54
C ASN A 202 0.67 13.82 9.38
N GLN A 203 0.46 12.57 9.82
CA GLN A 203 1.45 11.81 10.58
C GLN A 203 2.74 11.59 9.77
N CYS A 204 2.64 11.19 8.52
CA CYS A 204 3.80 10.96 7.66
C CYS A 204 4.66 12.21 7.53
N PHE A 205 4.06 13.35 7.17
CA PHE A 205 4.81 14.60 7.02
C PHE A 205 5.35 15.15 8.35
N ALA A 206 4.57 15.08 9.44
CA ALA A 206 5.00 15.56 10.76
C ALA A 206 6.17 14.74 11.35
N HIS A 207 6.31 13.49 10.95
CA HIS A 207 7.31 12.58 11.51
C HIS A 207 8.25 11.98 10.45
N ALA A 208 8.35 12.59 9.27
CA ALA A 208 9.22 12.12 8.18
C ALA A 208 10.67 11.94 8.64
N ASN A 209 11.18 12.84 9.48
CA ASN A 209 12.55 12.79 10.03
C ASN A 209 12.79 11.60 10.99
N ASN A 210 11.72 10.92 11.45
CA ASN A 210 11.83 9.71 12.27
C ASN A 210 11.89 8.43 11.42
N PHE A 211 11.76 8.54 10.10
CA PHE A 211 11.83 7.39 9.21
C PHE A 211 13.26 6.89 9.08
N SER A 212 13.59 5.76 9.73
CA SER A 212 14.95 5.26 9.91
C SER A 212 15.35 4.10 9.01
N LEU A 213 14.40 3.48 8.32
CA LEU A 213 14.65 2.30 7.47
C LEU A 213 15.05 2.68 6.04
N PRO A 214 15.74 1.78 5.32
CA PRO A 214 15.90 1.90 3.88
C PRO A 214 14.54 2.09 3.20
N LEU A 215 14.44 3.05 2.28
CA LEU A 215 13.18 3.43 1.63
C LEU A 215 13.35 3.54 0.12
N LEU A 216 12.54 2.79 -0.63
CA LEU A 216 12.34 2.96 -2.06
C LEU A 216 10.95 3.53 -2.33
N ILE A 217 10.91 4.72 -2.90
CA ILE A 217 9.69 5.36 -3.38
C ILE A 217 9.68 5.33 -4.90
N MET A 218 8.62 4.77 -5.49
CA MET A 218 8.44 4.76 -6.94
C MET A 218 7.10 5.37 -7.31
N HIS A 219 7.07 6.24 -8.34
CA HIS A 219 5.87 6.94 -8.73
C HIS A 219 5.82 7.18 -10.24
N GLY A 220 4.65 7.00 -10.86
CA GLY A 220 4.43 7.37 -12.25
C GLY A 220 4.29 8.88 -12.39
N LYS A 221 5.03 9.52 -13.30
CA LYS A 221 4.97 10.99 -13.46
C LYS A 221 3.66 11.50 -14.04
N MET A 222 2.89 10.63 -14.67
CA MET A 222 1.57 10.95 -15.22
C MET A 222 0.42 10.49 -14.32
N ASP A 223 0.70 10.12 -13.07
CA ASP A 223 -0.31 9.77 -12.07
C ASP A 223 -1.20 10.97 -11.75
N ARG A 224 -2.52 10.77 -11.91
CA ARG A 224 -3.56 11.77 -11.66
C ARG A 224 -4.44 11.44 -10.45
N LEU A 225 -4.26 10.25 -9.86
CA LEU A 225 -4.95 9.82 -8.65
C LEU A 225 -4.21 10.27 -7.39
N THR A 226 -2.89 10.10 -7.41
CA THR A 226 -1.99 10.58 -6.38
C THR A 226 -0.83 11.32 -7.06
N TYR A 227 -0.52 12.52 -6.59
CA TYR A 227 0.46 13.33 -7.28
C TYR A 227 1.90 12.94 -6.92
N PRO A 228 2.82 12.82 -7.91
CA PRO A 228 4.24 12.53 -7.68
C PRO A 228 4.91 13.51 -6.72
N SER A 229 4.45 14.76 -6.67
CA SER A 229 4.96 15.79 -5.74
C SER A 229 4.92 15.35 -4.28
N GLY A 230 3.92 14.57 -3.86
CA GLY A 230 3.87 14.02 -2.51
C GLY A 230 5.02 13.05 -2.21
N SER A 231 5.39 12.23 -3.19
CA SER A 231 6.56 11.36 -3.11
C SER A 231 7.87 12.13 -3.08
N GLU A 232 7.99 13.18 -3.88
CA GLU A 232 9.17 14.05 -3.93
C GLU A 232 9.37 14.79 -2.60
N ASP A 233 8.31 15.41 -2.08
CA ASP A 233 8.34 16.14 -0.81
C ASP A 233 8.68 15.22 0.36
N PHE A 234 8.07 14.03 0.43
CA PHE A 234 8.35 13.08 1.49
C PHE A 234 9.76 12.51 1.40
N ALA A 235 10.23 12.13 0.20
CA ALA A 235 11.61 11.67 -0.01
C ALA A 235 12.63 12.72 0.41
N LYS A 236 12.38 13.98 0.11
CA LYS A 236 13.24 15.10 0.52
C LYS A 236 13.32 15.22 2.03
N LEU A 237 12.18 15.21 2.72
CA LEU A 237 12.13 15.34 4.19
C LEU A 237 12.82 14.15 4.87
N VAL A 238 12.52 12.92 4.46
CA VAL A 238 13.19 11.72 5.00
C VAL A 238 14.70 11.79 4.73
N GLY A 239 15.11 12.23 3.55
CA GLY A 239 16.52 12.36 3.14
C GLY A 239 17.35 13.34 3.96
N GLU A 240 16.73 14.22 4.75
CA GLU A 240 17.45 15.11 5.68
C GLU A 240 18.16 14.32 6.78
N THR A 241 17.54 13.25 7.28
CA THR A 241 18.04 12.44 8.40
C THR A 241 18.46 11.02 7.98
N ASN A 242 17.80 10.43 6.99
CA ASN A 242 18.06 9.09 6.48
C ASN A 242 18.71 9.16 5.08
N LYS A 243 19.92 8.62 4.94
CA LYS A 243 20.65 8.64 3.66
C LYS A 243 20.34 7.45 2.75
N ASP A 244 19.60 6.44 3.22
CA ASP A 244 19.18 5.27 2.43
C ASP A 244 17.75 5.45 1.90
N VAL A 245 17.53 6.57 1.20
CA VAL A 245 16.28 6.89 0.50
C VAL A 245 16.54 6.92 -1.01
N THR A 246 15.74 6.16 -1.74
CA THR A 246 15.76 6.14 -3.20
C THR A 246 14.40 6.59 -3.72
N LEU A 247 14.37 7.67 -4.48
CA LEU A 247 13.19 8.10 -5.25
C LEU A 247 13.39 7.77 -6.72
N LYS A 248 12.47 7.01 -7.32
CA LYS A 248 12.43 6.71 -8.74
C LYS A 248 11.11 7.17 -9.33
N LEU A 249 11.14 8.22 -10.12
CA LEU A 249 10.01 8.66 -10.93
C LEU A 249 10.07 8.01 -12.32
N TRP A 250 8.91 7.54 -12.79
CA TRP A 250 8.77 6.83 -14.06
C TRP A 250 8.07 7.71 -15.09
N GLU A 251 8.79 8.08 -16.14
CA GLU A 251 8.25 8.90 -17.23
C GLU A 251 7.10 8.19 -17.94
N GLY A 252 6.03 8.91 -18.16
CA GLY A 252 4.86 8.44 -18.90
C GLY A 252 3.94 7.46 -18.16
N LEU A 253 4.36 6.86 -17.03
CA LEU A 253 3.57 5.88 -16.29
C LEU A 253 2.48 6.57 -15.45
N TYR A 254 1.34 5.85 -15.29
CA TYR A 254 0.20 6.24 -14.50
C TYR A 254 0.32 5.72 -13.05
N HIS A 255 -0.81 5.55 -12.36
CA HIS A 255 -0.88 5.25 -10.92
C HIS A 255 -0.31 3.88 -10.55
N GLU A 256 -0.77 2.83 -11.23
CA GLU A 256 -0.39 1.45 -10.94
C GLU A 256 0.85 1.05 -11.77
N ILE A 257 2.01 1.60 -11.46
CA ILE A 257 3.25 1.35 -12.22
C ILE A 257 3.59 -0.15 -12.35
N HIS A 258 3.12 -0.97 -11.40
CA HIS A 258 3.26 -2.44 -11.42
C HIS A 258 2.27 -3.12 -12.38
N ASN A 259 1.32 -2.39 -12.94
CA ASN A 259 0.33 -2.83 -13.94
C ASN A 259 0.50 -2.10 -15.28
N GLU A 260 1.58 -1.35 -15.46
CA GLU A 260 1.90 -0.69 -16.72
C GLU A 260 2.61 -1.64 -17.69
N PRO A 261 2.64 -1.36 -19.00
CA PRO A 261 3.38 -2.17 -19.95
C PRO A 261 4.86 -2.40 -19.58
N GLU A 262 5.47 -1.43 -18.90
CA GLU A 262 6.86 -1.46 -18.43
C GLU A 262 7.03 -2.13 -17.06
N GLN A 263 6.04 -2.85 -16.54
CA GLN A 263 6.07 -3.48 -15.22
C GLN A 263 7.32 -4.33 -14.95
N ALA A 264 7.88 -4.97 -15.98
CA ALA A 264 9.09 -5.77 -15.82
C ALA A 264 10.29 -4.95 -15.34
N GLU A 265 10.43 -3.70 -15.81
CA GLU A 265 11.49 -2.79 -15.36
C GLU A 265 11.21 -2.30 -13.93
N VAL A 266 9.94 -2.10 -13.57
CA VAL A 266 9.53 -1.75 -12.21
C VAL A 266 9.93 -2.85 -11.24
N PHE A 267 9.62 -4.11 -11.56
CA PHE A 267 9.99 -5.26 -10.73
C PHE A 267 11.50 -5.45 -10.63
N LYS A 268 12.24 -5.22 -11.72
CA LYS A 268 13.70 -5.26 -11.72
C LYS A 268 14.30 -4.28 -10.73
N VAL A 269 13.81 -3.03 -10.72
CA VAL A 269 14.27 -2.01 -9.75
C VAL A 269 13.96 -2.42 -8.32
N MET A 270 12.77 -2.97 -8.04
CA MET A 270 12.40 -3.47 -6.72
C MET A 270 13.34 -4.59 -6.26
N ILE A 271 13.57 -5.57 -7.10
CA ILE A 271 14.41 -6.74 -6.81
C ILE A 271 15.86 -6.32 -6.57
N GLU A 272 16.45 -5.54 -7.48
CA GLU A 272 17.83 -5.04 -7.34
C GLU A 272 18.02 -4.18 -6.08
N TRP A 273 17.00 -3.41 -5.70
CA TRP A 273 17.03 -2.62 -4.49
C TRP A 273 17.00 -3.49 -3.23
N MET A 274 16.19 -4.54 -3.22
CA MET A 274 16.13 -5.50 -2.10
C MET A 274 17.39 -6.36 -2.02
N ASP A 275 17.92 -6.87 -3.14
CA ASP A 275 19.15 -7.70 -3.19
C ASP A 275 20.37 -6.97 -2.57
N LYS A 276 20.45 -5.65 -2.72
CA LYS A 276 21.52 -4.84 -2.11
C LYS A 276 21.42 -4.71 -0.59
N ARG A 277 20.32 -5.17 0.02
CA ARG A 277 20.01 -4.98 1.46
C ARG A 277 19.83 -6.31 2.21
N LEU A 278 20.02 -7.43 1.54
CA LEU A 278 20.10 -8.76 2.17
C LEU A 278 21.49 -9.05 2.70
#